data_1f4dca6cdd3075902c49fd0c9a9fb555
#
_entry.id   1f4dca6cdd3075902c49fd0c9a9fb555
#
_cell.length_a   1.000
_cell.length_b   1.000
_cell.length_c   1.000
_cell.angle_alpha   90.00
_cell.angle_beta   90.00
_cell.angle_gamma   90.00
#
_symmetry.space_group_name_H-M   'P 1'
#
loop_
_entity.id
_entity.type
_entity.pdbx_description
1 polymer ?
#
loop_
_entity_poly.entity_id
_entity_poly.type
_entity_poly.pdbx_seq_one_letter_code
_entity_poly.pdbx_strand_id
1 'polypeptide(L)'
;MRTLRTALLTAAAVGLAVTALAQVPAAAAPAPAPVQPKFLSAGGLPAATTPWTAGPVRQGVPEEGSVCTAGIAPASGTRHRDFRTELDTGARQTITVATTTARAKALAAELRSALETCLDRLKEQDPGLEGEAFYQGRVDIEEGAHVYSIDTSYPEVGSTDIGLYSVGRDGRAVTVVEWGQLGELDGAPLEGFKNTTRTAVAKLY
;
A
#
# COMPACT_ATOMS: atom_id res chain seq x y z
N MET A 1 -59.05 79.79 42.04
CA MET A 1 -59.50 78.75 41.14
C MET A 1 -58.44 78.63 40.06
N ARG A 2 -57.70 77.53 40.02
CA ARG A 2 -56.51 77.40 39.21
C ARG A 2 -56.80 76.68 37.92
N THR A 3 -56.43 77.27 36.79
CA THR A 3 -56.53 76.77 35.46
C THR A 3 -55.27 75.94 35.10
N LEU A 4 -55.40 74.63 34.84
CA LEU A 4 -54.34 73.82 34.30
C LEU A 4 -54.23 74.01 32.76
N ARG A 5 -53.06 74.33 32.30
CA ARG A 5 -52.65 74.33 30.89
C ARG A 5 -52.06 72.98 30.52
N THR A 6 -52.70 72.31 29.58
CA THR A 6 -52.23 71.07 28.99
C THR A 6 -51.28 71.37 27.83
N ALA A 7 -50.03 70.92 27.93
CA ALA A 7 -49.08 71.03 26.83
C ALA A 7 -49.06 69.70 26.04
N LEU A 8 -49.31 69.81 24.74
CA LEU A 8 -49.15 68.70 23.80
C LEU A 8 -47.65 68.55 23.39
N LEU A 9 -47.09 67.41 23.63
CA LEU A 9 -45.77 67.01 23.14
C LEU A 9 -46.02 66.14 21.89
N THR A 10 -45.58 66.61 20.73
CA THR A 10 -45.50 65.85 19.47
C THR A 10 -44.18 65.06 19.44
N ALA A 11 -44.23 63.74 19.54
CA ALA A 11 -43.10 62.89 19.37
C ALA A 11 -42.91 62.50 17.86
N ALA A 12 -41.79 62.93 17.28
CA ALA A 12 -41.40 62.51 15.92
C ALA A 12 -40.66 61.14 16.01
N ALA A 13 -41.26 60.11 15.44
CA ALA A 13 -40.61 58.78 15.32
C ALA A 13 -39.73 58.78 14.08
N VAL A 14 -38.41 58.74 14.29
CA VAL A 14 -37.39 58.47 13.25
C VAL A 14 -37.30 56.96 13.07
N GLY A 15 -37.85 56.45 11.96
CA GLY A 15 -37.70 55.01 11.59
C GLY A 15 -36.28 54.72 11.05
N LEU A 16 -35.49 53.97 11.79
CA LEU A 16 -34.23 53.36 11.31
C LEU A 16 -34.58 52.11 10.48
N ALA A 17 -34.44 52.18 9.18
CA ALA A 17 -34.51 51.02 8.28
C ALA A 17 -33.18 50.23 8.41
N VAL A 18 -33.18 49.11 9.15
CA VAL A 18 -32.05 48.16 9.20
C VAL A 18 -32.16 47.27 7.95
N THR A 19 -31.31 47.52 6.94
CA THR A 19 -31.12 46.62 5.82
C THR A 19 -30.31 45.42 6.28
N ALA A 20 -30.96 44.28 6.50
CA ALA A 20 -30.31 43.00 6.75
C ALA A 20 -29.63 42.55 5.45
N LEU A 21 -28.29 42.67 5.36
CA LEU A 21 -27.48 42.03 4.33
C LEU A 21 -27.51 40.51 4.57
N ALA A 22 -28.29 39.80 3.78
CA ALA A 22 -28.28 38.34 3.75
C ALA A 22 -26.87 37.86 3.32
N GLN A 23 -26.07 37.39 4.27
CA GLN A 23 -24.79 36.71 3.98
C GLN A 23 -25.13 35.36 3.32
N VAL A 24 -24.89 35.26 2.03
CA VAL A 24 -24.90 33.97 1.30
C VAL A 24 -23.72 33.14 1.84
N PRO A 25 -23.97 31.97 2.44
CA PRO A 25 -22.86 31.12 2.87
C PRO A 25 -22.00 30.75 1.65
N ALA A 26 -20.72 31.12 1.67
CA ALA A 26 -19.80 30.68 0.64
C ALA A 26 -19.76 29.16 0.67
N ALA A 27 -20.17 28.51 -0.43
CA ALA A 27 -20.06 27.08 -0.58
C ALA A 27 -18.56 26.70 -0.43
N ALA A 28 -18.25 25.89 0.58
CA ALA A 28 -16.89 25.39 0.78
C ALA A 28 -16.48 24.63 -0.49
N ALA A 29 -15.30 24.97 -1.04
CA ALA A 29 -14.75 24.22 -2.17
C ALA A 29 -14.64 22.74 -1.79
N PRO A 30 -15.00 21.81 -2.69
CA PRO A 30 -14.85 20.39 -2.41
C PRO A 30 -13.42 20.07 -2.05
N ALA A 31 -13.21 19.30 -0.97
CA ALA A 31 -11.89 18.86 -0.57
C ALA A 31 -11.23 18.09 -1.73
N PRO A 32 -9.92 18.27 -1.99
CA PRO A 32 -9.22 17.53 -3.03
C PRO A 32 -9.38 16.04 -2.78
N ALA A 33 -9.63 15.27 -3.84
CA ALA A 33 -9.75 13.82 -3.76
C ALA A 33 -8.45 13.22 -3.17
N PRO A 34 -8.54 12.24 -2.27
CA PRO A 34 -7.36 11.63 -1.68
C PRO A 34 -6.48 11.03 -2.79
N VAL A 35 -5.19 11.31 -2.74
CA VAL A 35 -4.21 10.74 -3.67
C VAL A 35 -4.22 9.22 -3.51
N GLN A 36 -4.40 8.50 -4.61
CA GLN A 36 -4.42 7.04 -4.62
C GLN A 36 -3.01 6.51 -4.90
N PRO A 37 -2.55 5.51 -4.13
CA PRO A 37 -1.29 4.83 -4.42
C PRO A 37 -1.25 4.28 -5.84
N LYS A 38 -0.08 4.40 -6.49
CA LYS A 38 0.15 3.91 -7.86
C LYS A 38 0.94 2.61 -7.82
N PHE A 39 0.64 1.73 -8.75
CA PHE A 39 1.34 0.47 -8.94
C PHE A 39 2.61 0.64 -9.78
N LEU A 40 3.53 -0.31 -9.65
CA LEU A 40 4.64 -0.49 -10.56
C LEU A 40 4.13 -0.64 -12.01
N SER A 41 4.95 -0.21 -12.94
CA SER A 41 4.84 -0.61 -14.36
C SER A 41 5.75 -1.82 -14.61
N ALA A 42 5.61 -2.48 -15.75
CA ALA A 42 6.52 -3.55 -16.19
C ALA A 42 8.00 -3.13 -16.12
N GLY A 43 8.33 -1.91 -16.56
CA GLY A 43 9.69 -1.38 -16.48
C GLY A 43 10.19 -1.00 -15.07
N GLY A 44 9.36 -1.15 -14.03
CA GLY A 44 9.76 -0.97 -12.63
C GLY A 44 10.22 -2.25 -11.95
N LEU A 45 10.19 -3.39 -12.66
CA LEU A 45 10.65 -4.68 -12.18
C LEU A 45 12.11 -4.91 -12.56
N PRO A 46 12.82 -5.85 -11.91
CA PRO A 46 14.17 -6.23 -12.32
C PRO A 46 14.19 -6.71 -13.78
N ALA A 47 15.33 -6.56 -14.45
CA ALA A 47 15.50 -7.12 -15.77
C ALA A 47 15.27 -8.64 -15.74
N ALA A 48 14.58 -9.16 -16.75
CA ALA A 48 14.33 -10.58 -16.92
C ALA A 48 14.75 -11.01 -18.33
N THR A 49 14.87 -12.31 -18.56
CA THR A 49 15.28 -12.87 -19.87
C THR A 49 14.32 -12.48 -20.99
N THR A 50 13.03 -12.40 -20.69
CA THR A 50 12.00 -11.92 -21.62
C THR A 50 11.27 -10.73 -21.03
N PRO A 51 10.65 -9.86 -21.87
CA PRO A 51 9.97 -8.66 -21.39
C PRO A 51 8.84 -8.95 -20.40
N TRP A 52 8.72 -8.09 -19.40
CA TRP A 52 7.62 -8.11 -18.45
C TRP A 52 6.31 -7.65 -19.10
N THR A 53 5.24 -8.38 -18.83
CA THR A 53 3.86 -7.97 -19.09
C THR A 53 3.16 -7.65 -17.77
N ALA A 54 2.56 -6.46 -17.69
CA ALA A 54 1.79 -6.03 -16.52
C ALA A 54 0.30 -6.32 -16.72
N GLY A 55 -0.29 -7.06 -15.79
CA GLY A 55 -1.74 -7.29 -15.74
C GLY A 55 -2.52 -6.03 -15.31
N PRO A 56 -3.85 -6.08 -15.31
CA PRO A 56 -4.69 -5.02 -14.76
C PRO A 56 -4.56 -4.93 -13.24
N VAL A 57 -4.79 -3.75 -12.67
CA VAL A 57 -4.96 -3.60 -11.21
C VAL A 57 -6.32 -4.17 -10.83
N ARG A 58 -6.34 -5.07 -9.86
CA ARG A 58 -7.55 -5.72 -9.33
C ARG A 58 -7.81 -5.29 -7.88
N GLN A 59 -9.07 -5.29 -7.48
CA GLN A 59 -9.49 -5.01 -6.12
C GLN A 59 -9.39 -6.28 -5.25
N GLY A 60 -9.13 -6.07 -3.96
CA GLY A 60 -9.02 -7.14 -2.98
C GLY A 60 -7.64 -7.80 -2.94
N VAL A 61 -7.55 -8.84 -2.13
CA VAL A 61 -6.39 -9.74 -2.05
C VAL A 61 -6.39 -10.67 -3.27
N PRO A 62 -5.21 -11.12 -3.74
CA PRO A 62 -5.16 -12.09 -4.83
C PRO A 62 -5.81 -13.42 -4.41
N GLU A 63 -6.52 -14.08 -5.35
CA GLU A 63 -7.16 -15.39 -5.12
C GLU A 63 -6.11 -16.48 -4.89
N GLU A 64 -5.07 -16.47 -5.71
CA GLU A 64 -3.87 -17.28 -5.48
C GLU A 64 -2.90 -16.42 -4.68
N GLY A 65 -2.93 -16.57 -3.37
CA GLY A 65 -2.12 -15.77 -2.46
C GLY A 65 -0.64 -16.12 -2.54
N SER A 66 0.19 -15.19 -2.12
CA SER A 66 1.56 -15.51 -1.76
C SER A 66 1.55 -16.55 -0.63
N VAL A 67 2.32 -17.60 -0.81
CA VAL A 67 2.45 -18.66 0.20
C VAL A 67 2.89 -18.08 1.55
N CYS A 68 3.70 -17.02 1.54
CA CYS A 68 4.25 -16.42 2.75
C CYS A 68 3.35 -15.38 3.42
N THR A 69 2.53 -14.66 2.67
CA THR A 69 1.75 -13.49 3.16
C THR A 69 0.24 -13.69 3.04
N ALA A 70 -0.22 -14.88 2.63
CA ALA A 70 -1.65 -15.20 2.49
C ALA A 70 -2.43 -14.95 3.79
N GLY A 71 -3.62 -14.36 3.66
CA GLY A 71 -4.56 -14.17 4.77
C GLY A 71 -4.24 -13.01 5.71
N ILE A 72 -3.12 -12.27 5.53
CA ILE A 72 -2.71 -11.18 6.42
C ILE A 72 -3.36 -9.85 6.02
N ALA A 73 -3.28 -9.49 4.75
CA ALA A 73 -3.87 -8.25 4.27
C ALA A 73 -5.41 -8.34 4.25
N PRO A 74 -6.15 -7.32 4.73
CA PRO A 74 -7.60 -7.29 4.64
C PRO A 74 -8.03 -7.09 3.17
N ALA A 75 -9.12 -7.71 2.74
CA ALA A 75 -9.64 -7.52 1.39
C ALA A 75 -10.05 -6.06 1.13
N SER A 76 -10.64 -5.40 2.14
CA SER A 76 -11.02 -3.99 2.04
C SER A 76 -9.80 -3.08 2.11
N GLY A 77 -9.68 -2.16 1.15
CA GLY A 77 -8.54 -1.24 1.03
C GLY A 77 -7.31 -1.86 0.38
N THR A 78 -7.37 -3.13 -0.03
CA THR A 78 -6.31 -3.83 -0.73
C THR A 78 -6.58 -3.88 -2.23
N ARG A 79 -5.53 -3.74 -3.01
CA ARG A 79 -5.49 -3.92 -4.46
C ARG A 79 -4.20 -4.64 -4.81
N HIS A 80 -4.20 -5.37 -5.92
CA HIS A 80 -3.00 -6.05 -6.40
C HIS A 80 -2.85 -5.94 -7.91
N ARG A 81 -1.64 -6.19 -8.37
CA ARG A 81 -1.25 -6.27 -9.78
C ARG A 81 -0.24 -7.37 -9.98
N ASP A 82 -0.52 -8.26 -10.92
CA ASP A 82 0.37 -9.33 -11.33
C ASP A 82 1.21 -8.92 -12.52
N PHE A 83 2.41 -9.47 -12.58
CA PHE A 83 3.35 -9.32 -13.68
C PHE A 83 3.90 -10.69 -14.04
N ARG A 84 4.13 -10.90 -15.31
CA ARG A 84 4.69 -12.16 -15.82
C ARG A 84 5.59 -11.90 -17.00
N THR A 85 6.54 -12.80 -17.21
CA THR A 85 7.29 -12.93 -18.44
C THR A 85 6.67 -14.04 -19.30
N GLU A 86 7.22 -14.31 -20.47
CA GLU A 86 6.81 -15.46 -21.30
C GLU A 86 7.41 -16.78 -20.78
N LEU A 87 8.37 -16.70 -19.85
CA LEU A 87 9.00 -17.84 -19.22
C LEU A 87 8.47 -18.01 -17.77
N ASP A 88 9.29 -18.51 -16.89
CA ASP A 88 8.99 -18.89 -15.51
C ASP A 88 8.99 -17.73 -14.49
N THR A 89 9.45 -16.54 -14.90
CA THR A 89 9.59 -15.42 -13.96
C THR A 89 8.26 -14.69 -13.76
N GLY A 90 7.82 -14.60 -12.53
CA GLY A 90 6.61 -13.91 -12.09
C GLY A 90 6.86 -12.85 -11.03
N ALA A 91 5.98 -11.87 -10.93
CA ALA A 91 5.99 -10.91 -9.83
C ALA A 91 4.57 -10.42 -9.51
N ARG A 92 4.39 -9.92 -8.30
CA ARG A 92 3.13 -9.32 -7.83
C ARG A 92 3.43 -8.12 -6.96
N GLN A 93 2.63 -7.09 -7.10
CA GLN A 93 2.55 -6.01 -6.13
C GLN A 93 1.18 -5.99 -5.49
N THR A 94 1.14 -6.01 -4.17
CA THR A 94 -0.07 -5.78 -3.37
C THR A 94 0.09 -4.47 -2.62
N ILE A 95 -0.97 -3.63 -2.63
CA ILE A 95 -1.02 -2.37 -1.89
C ILE A 95 -2.26 -2.38 -1.02
N THR A 96 -2.09 -2.16 0.28
CA THR A 96 -3.17 -2.00 1.26
C THR A 96 -3.15 -0.60 1.83
N VAL A 97 -4.26 0.14 1.71
CA VAL A 97 -4.46 1.43 2.36
C VAL A 97 -5.23 1.22 3.65
N ALA A 98 -4.52 1.27 4.76
CA ALA A 98 -5.11 1.10 6.09
C ALA A 98 -5.94 2.33 6.51
N THR A 99 -6.85 2.15 7.46
CA THR A 99 -7.69 3.23 7.98
C THR A 99 -6.88 4.26 8.80
N THR A 100 -5.79 3.84 9.41
CA THR A 100 -4.88 4.69 10.19
C THR A 100 -3.42 4.32 9.97
N THR A 101 -2.49 5.25 10.21
CA THR A 101 -1.05 4.99 10.18
C THR A 101 -0.63 3.92 11.19
N ALA A 102 -1.27 3.87 12.36
CA ALA A 102 -0.99 2.82 13.36
C ALA A 102 -1.35 1.42 12.83
N ARG A 103 -2.48 1.27 12.13
CA ARG A 103 -2.86 0.00 11.49
C ARG A 103 -1.93 -0.36 10.33
N ALA A 104 -1.49 0.63 9.55
CA ALA A 104 -0.49 0.38 8.50
C ALA A 104 0.84 -0.12 9.07
N LYS A 105 1.30 0.49 10.18
CA LYS A 105 2.51 0.04 10.88
C LYS A 105 2.37 -1.39 11.43
N ALA A 106 1.22 -1.72 12.02
CA ALA A 106 0.95 -3.07 12.52
C ALA A 106 0.92 -4.10 11.38
N LEU A 107 0.21 -3.79 10.28
CA LEU A 107 0.16 -4.65 9.10
C LEU A 107 1.55 -4.90 8.50
N ALA A 108 2.37 -3.86 8.36
CA ALA A 108 3.73 -4.01 7.85
C ALA A 108 4.60 -4.89 8.77
N ALA A 109 4.44 -4.78 10.08
CA ALA A 109 5.14 -5.62 11.05
C ALA A 109 4.69 -7.09 10.95
N GLU A 110 3.39 -7.34 10.84
CA GLU A 110 2.81 -8.69 10.69
C GLU A 110 3.28 -9.37 9.39
N LEU A 111 3.25 -8.65 8.27
CA LEU A 111 3.75 -9.13 6.97
C LEU A 111 5.25 -9.51 7.04
N ARG A 112 6.06 -8.69 7.73
CA ARG A 112 7.48 -8.98 7.91
C ARG A 112 7.69 -10.24 8.76
N SER A 113 6.99 -10.35 9.90
CA SER A 113 7.07 -11.53 10.76
C SER A 113 6.66 -12.81 10.02
N ALA A 114 5.65 -12.72 9.15
CA ALA A 114 5.22 -13.84 8.32
C ALA A 114 6.27 -14.27 7.29
N LEU A 115 7.04 -13.33 6.72
CA LEU A 115 8.16 -13.64 5.83
C LEU A 115 9.34 -14.27 6.59
N GLU A 116 9.64 -13.76 7.79
CA GLU A 116 10.71 -14.27 8.65
C GLU A 116 10.49 -15.74 9.07
N THR A 117 9.23 -16.17 9.19
CA THR A 117 8.86 -17.55 9.58
C THR A 117 8.29 -18.38 8.44
N CYS A 118 8.32 -17.87 7.20
CA CYS A 118 7.66 -18.52 6.07
C CYS A 118 8.25 -19.90 5.77
N LEU A 119 9.56 -20.00 5.65
CA LEU A 119 10.23 -21.25 5.29
C LEU A 119 9.98 -22.35 6.32
N ASP A 120 10.00 -22.01 7.61
CA ASP A 120 9.74 -22.99 8.67
C ASP A 120 8.32 -23.56 8.55
N ARG A 121 7.32 -22.68 8.29
CA ARG A 121 5.95 -23.10 8.06
C ARG A 121 5.78 -23.96 6.79
N LEU A 122 6.54 -23.65 5.74
CA LEU A 122 6.52 -24.46 4.51
C LEU A 122 7.09 -25.86 4.76
N LYS A 123 8.23 -25.96 5.47
CA LYS A 123 8.84 -27.25 5.84
C LYS A 123 7.97 -28.08 6.81
N GLU A 124 7.20 -27.42 7.68
CA GLU A 124 6.20 -28.10 8.54
C GLU A 124 5.05 -28.70 7.73
N GLN A 125 4.64 -28.03 6.64
CA GLN A 125 3.56 -28.49 5.77
C GLN A 125 4.03 -29.55 4.77
N ASP A 126 5.28 -29.44 4.34
CA ASP A 126 5.90 -30.36 3.38
C ASP A 126 7.32 -30.75 3.83
N PRO A 127 7.46 -31.92 4.50
CA PRO A 127 8.76 -32.39 5.00
C PRO A 127 9.78 -32.70 3.89
N GLY A 128 9.36 -32.82 2.62
CA GLY A 128 10.26 -33.00 1.47
C GLY A 128 10.87 -31.71 0.96
N LEU A 129 10.39 -30.55 1.44
CA LEU A 129 10.91 -29.26 1.08
C LEU A 129 12.20 -28.94 1.86
N GLU A 130 13.25 -28.62 1.13
CA GLU A 130 14.48 -28.03 1.67
C GLU A 130 14.56 -26.56 1.29
N GLY A 131 15.51 -25.81 1.90
CA GLY A 131 15.72 -24.41 1.52
C GLY A 131 16.33 -23.56 2.61
N GLU A 132 16.60 -22.30 2.25
CA GLU A 132 17.18 -21.28 3.11
C GLU A 132 16.38 -19.96 2.97
N ALA A 133 16.32 -19.19 4.05
CA ALA A 133 15.66 -17.90 4.08
C ALA A 133 16.60 -16.83 4.67
N PHE A 134 16.69 -15.67 4.01
CA PHE A 134 17.59 -14.60 4.44
C PHE A 134 16.88 -13.27 4.50
N TYR A 135 17.18 -12.50 5.53
CA TYR A 135 16.90 -11.08 5.56
C TYR A 135 17.98 -10.33 4.75
N GLN A 136 17.58 -9.75 3.63
CA GLN A 136 18.44 -9.06 2.66
C GLN A 136 18.67 -7.57 2.97
N GLY A 137 18.17 -7.12 4.11
CA GLY A 137 18.39 -5.79 4.63
C GLY A 137 17.22 -4.82 4.43
N ARG A 138 17.42 -3.61 4.96
CA ARG A 138 16.47 -2.50 4.85
C ARG A 138 16.85 -1.60 3.67
N VAL A 139 15.85 -1.12 2.97
CA VAL A 139 15.96 -0.09 1.92
C VAL A 139 15.46 1.23 2.52
N ASP A 140 16.32 2.25 2.46
CA ASP A 140 15.98 3.59 2.96
C ASP A 140 15.16 4.34 1.91
N ILE A 141 13.88 4.42 2.16
CA ILE A 141 12.85 5.14 1.40
C ILE A 141 11.64 5.33 2.31
N GLU A 142 11.10 6.54 2.41
CA GLU A 142 9.99 6.91 3.29
C GLU A 142 10.16 6.31 4.72
N GLU A 143 9.20 5.56 5.23
CA GLU A 143 9.34 4.88 6.53
C GLU A 143 10.16 3.58 6.47
N GLY A 144 10.71 3.27 5.31
CA GLY A 144 11.57 2.12 5.04
C GLY A 144 10.84 0.95 4.42
N ALA A 145 11.63 0.10 3.76
CA ALA A 145 11.20 -1.21 3.30
C ALA A 145 12.20 -2.29 3.70
N HIS A 146 11.72 -3.50 3.88
CA HIS A 146 12.51 -4.66 4.28
C HIS A 146 12.46 -5.71 3.17
N VAL A 147 13.61 -6.28 2.83
CA VAL A 147 13.77 -7.24 1.74
C VAL A 147 14.18 -8.59 2.30
N TYR A 148 13.60 -9.65 1.75
CA TYR A 148 13.83 -11.04 2.12
C TYR A 148 14.02 -11.88 0.86
N SER A 149 14.77 -12.97 0.98
CA SER A 149 14.82 -14.05 -0.01
C SER A 149 14.46 -15.36 0.64
N ILE A 150 13.78 -16.23 -0.09
CA ILE A 150 13.46 -17.59 0.31
C ILE A 150 13.82 -18.48 -0.88
N ASP A 151 14.80 -19.32 -0.67
CA ASP A 151 15.28 -20.30 -1.61
C ASP A 151 14.74 -21.67 -1.20
N THR A 152 14.10 -22.36 -2.12
CA THR A 152 13.47 -23.66 -1.84
C THR A 152 13.87 -24.70 -2.87
N SER A 153 13.95 -25.96 -2.46
CA SER A 153 14.25 -27.07 -3.35
C SER A 153 13.51 -28.35 -2.96
N TYR A 154 13.29 -29.19 -3.97
CA TYR A 154 12.86 -30.57 -3.83
C TYR A 154 13.93 -31.48 -4.41
N PRO A 155 14.89 -31.98 -3.61
CA PRO A 155 16.03 -32.76 -4.09
C PRO A 155 15.63 -34.02 -4.85
N GLU A 156 14.50 -34.65 -4.46
CA GLU A 156 14.03 -35.89 -5.11
C GLU A 156 13.65 -35.67 -6.59
N VAL A 157 13.20 -34.47 -6.96
CA VAL A 157 12.79 -34.15 -8.35
C VAL A 157 13.71 -33.12 -8.99
N GLY A 158 14.71 -32.60 -8.27
CA GLY A 158 15.68 -31.65 -8.78
C GLY A 158 15.09 -30.27 -9.09
N SER A 159 13.99 -29.89 -8.43
CA SER A 159 13.38 -28.55 -8.58
C SER A 159 13.99 -27.59 -7.57
N THR A 160 14.31 -26.37 -8.03
CA THR A 160 14.74 -25.24 -7.20
C THR A 160 13.95 -23.99 -7.56
N ASP A 161 13.53 -23.22 -6.55
CA ASP A 161 12.75 -21.99 -6.70
C ASP A 161 13.31 -20.90 -5.79
N ILE A 162 13.46 -19.69 -6.32
CA ILE A 162 13.85 -18.52 -5.55
C ILE A 162 12.76 -17.47 -5.55
N GLY A 163 12.35 -17.02 -4.35
CA GLY A 163 11.45 -15.90 -4.12
C GLY A 163 12.16 -14.72 -3.48
N LEU A 164 11.93 -13.53 -4.02
CA LEU A 164 12.32 -12.26 -3.39
C LEU A 164 11.06 -11.53 -2.93
N TYR A 165 11.06 -11.05 -1.71
CA TYR A 165 9.93 -10.40 -1.07
C TYR A 165 10.34 -9.07 -0.49
N SER A 166 9.46 -8.06 -0.57
CA SER A 166 9.66 -6.83 0.17
C SER A 166 8.38 -6.32 0.79
N VAL A 167 8.52 -5.71 1.97
CA VAL A 167 7.44 -5.01 2.68
C VAL A 167 7.88 -3.60 2.93
N GLY A 168 7.17 -2.63 2.36
CA GLY A 168 7.43 -1.20 2.52
C GLY A 168 6.18 -0.42 2.89
N ARG A 169 6.36 0.78 3.42
CA ARG A 169 5.26 1.63 3.88
C ARG A 169 5.54 3.10 3.60
N ASP A 170 4.46 3.83 3.28
CA ASP A 170 4.38 5.29 3.32
C ASP A 170 3.02 5.70 3.91
N GLY A 171 3.06 6.42 5.03
CA GLY A 171 1.88 6.86 5.76
C GLY A 171 0.93 5.70 6.10
N ARG A 172 -0.25 5.67 5.45
CA ARG A 172 -1.27 4.64 5.61
C ARG A 172 -1.21 3.52 4.57
N ALA A 173 -0.37 3.65 3.57
CA ALA A 173 -0.23 2.65 2.53
C ALA A 173 0.91 1.68 2.85
N VAL A 174 0.65 0.39 2.72
CA VAL A 174 1.62 -0.70 2.82
C VAL A 174 1.70 -1.37 1.47
N THR A 175 2.91 -1.61 0.97
CA THR A 175 3.13 -2.38 -0.25
C THR A 175 3.94 -3.63 0.03
N VAL A 176 3.51 -4.74 -0.55
CA VAL A 176 4.30 -5.97 -0.67
C VAL A 176 4.65 -6.14 -2.15
N VAL A 177 5.91 -6.39 -2.44
CA VAL A 177 6.34 -6.83 -3.77
C VAL A 177 6.91 -8.24 -3.62
N GLU A 178 6.47 -9.11 -4.49
CA GLU A 178 6.90 -10.50 -4.61
C GLU A 178 7.44 -10.71 -6.01
N TRP A 179 8.55 -11.41 -6.11
CA TRP A 179 9.19 -11.81 -7.35
C TRP A 179 9.67 -13.24 -7.18
N GLY A 180 9.53 -14.06 -8.21
CA GLY A 180 9.98 -15.44 -8.15
C GLY A 180 10.31 -16.00 -9.53
N GLN A 181 11.19 -16.97 -9.55
CA GLN A 181 11.54 -17.79 -10.70
C GLN A 181 12.10 -19.16 -10.27
N LEU A 182 12.20 -20.07 -11.21
CA LEU A 182 13.00 -21.30 -11.04
C LEU A 182 14.49 -20.94 -10.91
N GLY A 183 15.21 -21.63 -10.03
CA GLY A 183 16.63 -21.42 -9.79
C GLY A 183 16.97 -21.16 -8.33
N GLU A 184 18.18 -20.67 -8.10
CA GLU A 184 18.79 -20.44 -6.79
C GLU A 184 19.08 -18.94 -6.57
N LEU A 185 19.39 -18.56 -5.32
CA LEU A 185 19.61 -17.18 -4.90
C LEU A 185 20.73 -16.46 -5.68
N ASP A 186 21.78 -17.16 -6.07
CA ASP A 186 22.92 -16.59 -6.81
C ASP A 186 22.52 -16.08 -8.21
N GLY A 187 21.46 -16.65 -8.81
CA GLY A 187 20.85 -16.21 -10.05
C GLY A 187 19.79 -15.12 -9.89
N ALA A 188 19.39 -14.76 -8.66
CA ALA A 188 18.33 -13.79 -8.42
C ALA A 188 18.82 -12.34 -8.57
N PRO A 189 18.02 -11.43 -9.17
CA PRO A 189 18.39 -10.03 -9.39
C PRO A 189 18.20 -9.17 -8.12
N LEU A 190 18.87 -9.50 -7.01
CA LEU A 190 18.64 -8.92 -5.70
C LEU A 190 18.77 -7.38 -5.68
N GLU A 191 19.82 -6.82 -6.29
CA GLU A 191 19.98 -5.35 -6.35
C GLU A 191 18.92 -4.69 -7.25
N GLY A 192 18.55 -5.33 -8.35
CA GLY A 192 17.43 -4.92 -9.18
C GLY A 192 16.12 -4.92 -8.39
N PHE A 193 15.89 -5.94 -7.57
CA PHE A 193 14.70 -6.04 -6.72
C PHE A 193 14.67 -4.99 -5.60
N LYS A 194 15.82 -4.63 -5.00
CA LYS A 194 15.91 -3.51 -4.05
C LYS A 194 15.54 -2.17 -4.73
N ASN A 195 15.93 -1.97 -6.00
CA ASN A 195 15.52 -0.79 -6.77
C ASN A 195 14.02 -0.81 -7.10
N THR A 196 13.47 -1.97 -7.43
CA THR A 196 12.02 -2.18 -7.59
C THR A 196 11.28 -1.84 -6.30
N THR A 197 11.80 -2.28 -5.14
CA THR A 197 11.25 -1.96 -3.81
C THR A 197 11.21 -0.46 -3.55
N ARG A 198 12.31 0.29 -3.84
CA ARG A 198 12.33 1.76 -3.75
C ARG A 198 11.23 2.39 -4.61
N THR A 199 11.14 1.95 -5.86
CA THR A 199 10.14 2.46 -6.80
C THR A 199 8.71 2.16 -6.34
N ALA A 200 8.47 0.98 -5.78
CA ALA A 200 7.16 0.59 -5.27
C ALA A 200 6.70 1.45 -4.11
N VAL A 201 7.59 1.74 -3.15
CA VAL A 201 7.28 2.61 -2.00
C VAL A 201 7.12 4.07 -2.44
N ALA A 202 8.02 4.61 -3.27
CA ALA A 202 7.95 5.98 -3.78
C ALA A 202 6.68 6.27 -4.61
N LYS A 203 5.95 5.25 -5.03
CA LYS A 203 4.68 5.38 -5.78
C LYS A 203 3.44 5.35 -4.88
N LEU A 204 3.59 5.18 -3.58
CA LEU A 204 2.45 5.12 -2.67
C LEU A 204 1.78 6.50 -2.51
N TYR A 205 2.55 7.59 -2.58
CA TYR A 205 2.03 8.98 -2.59
C TYR A 205 2.90 9.95 -3.37
#